data_21bc41c90de19977ca82e8e2a1cf5cd8
#
_entry.id   21bc41c90de19977ca82e8e2a1cf5cd8
#
_cell.length_a   1.000
_cell.length_b   1.000
_cell.length_c   1.000
_cell.angle_alpha   90.00
_cell.angle_beta   90.00
_cell.angle_gamma   90.00
#
_symmetry.space_group_name_H-M   'P 1'
#
loop_
_entity.id
_entity.type
_entity.pdbx_description
1 polymer ?
#
loop_
_entity_poly.entity_id
_entity_poly.type
_entity_poly.pdbx_seq_one_letter_code
_entity_poly.pdbx_strand_id
1 'polypeptide(L)'
;MYSADGALLYVGKAQRLRDRVGSYFSPRNLAPKVAALVAQVARVEVTVTNSATEALLLEYNLIKEHRPRYNVLLRDDKSFPYILLRTNHDFPRFLSYRGPRRRDGRYFGPFPNASSVNEMLAQIQKLFQIRNCRDSFFASRSRPCLQYQIGRCTAPCVGYISREDYARDVAAAVGLLEGRGNEIEQSLAARMEEAATALDFEKAAVIRDQLAALRDIQAQQVVTSGSDRDVDVFALVGEPTEFAVSAMLIRGGRNLGTSTSFPSAGLAEPEEALSSFLMQYYGAIEPT
;
A
#
# COMPACT_ATOMS: atom_id res chain seq x y z
N MET A 1 -23.76 -20.66 10.26
CA MET A 1 -25.10 -20.90 9.72
C MET A 1 -24.96 -21.58 8.37
N TYR A 2 -25.66 -22.69 8.19
CA TYR A 2 -25.53 -23.55 7.00
C TYR A 2 -26.89 -23.72 6.31
N SER A 3 -26.86 -23.85 4.99
CA SER A 3 -28.02 -24.22 4.18
C SER A 3 -28.34 -25.73 4.27
N ALA A 4 -29.44 -26.16 3.66
CA ALA A 4 -29.86 -27.56 3.66
C ALA A 4 -28.89 -28.48 2.88
N ASP A 5 -28.19 -27.95 1.88
CA ASP A 5 -27.15 -28.63 1.10
C ASP A 5 -25.78 -28.61 1.76
N GLY A 6 -25.68 -28.04 2.97
CA GLY A 6 -24.44 -27.97 3.76
C GLY A 6 -23.51 -26.84 3.43
N ALA A 7 -23.88 -25.85 2.59
CA ALA A 7 -23.08 -24.70 2.30
C ALA A 7 -23.04 -23.73 3.49
N LEU A 8 -21.86 -23.18 3.82
CA LEU A 8 -21.70 -22.18 4.85
C LEU A 8 -22.19 -20.81 4.34
N LEU A 9 -23.30 -20.33 4.90
CA LEU A 9 -23.96 -19.08 4.49
C LEU A 9 -23.42 -17.85 5.20
N TYR A 10 -23.17 -17.97 6.52
CA TYR A 10 -22.76 -16.87 7.37
C TYR A 10 -21.96 -17.36 8.57
N VAL A 11 -20.93 -16.61 8.93
CA VAL A 11 -20.13 -16.74 10.16
C VAL A 11 -20.25 -15.43 10.93
N GLY A 12 -20.42 -15.51 12.24
CA GLY A 12 -20.48 -14.34 13.11
C GLY A 12 -20.08 -14.69 14.53
N LYS A 13 -19.58 -13.71 15.27
CA LYS A 13 -19.20 -13.80 16.67
C LYS A 13 -20.20 -13.07 17.57
N ALA A 14 -20.31 -13.48 18.82
CA ALA A 14 -21.05 -12.75 19.84
C ALA A 14 -20.58 -13.15 21.26
N GLN A 15 -20.64 -12.20 22.19
CA GLN A 15 -20.44 -12.51 23.62
C GLN A 15 -21.60 -13.31 24.20
N ARG A 16 -22.83 -13.08 23.69
CA ARG A 16 -24.06 -13.79 24.06
C ARG A 16 -24.67 -14.42 22.84
N LEU A 17 -24.25 -15.65 22.54
CA LEU A 17 -24.68 -16.36 21.33
C LEU A 17 -26.18 -16.55 21.24
N ARG A 18 -26.87 -16.84 22.40
CA ARG A 18 -28.32 -17.02 22.42
C ARG A 18 -29.05 -15.76 21.95
N ASP A 19 -28.65 -14.59 22.45
CA ASP A 19 -29.27 -13.31 22.10
C ASP A 19 -29.02 -12.98 20.62
N ARG A 20 -27.78 -13.17 20.17
CA ARG A 20 -27.38 -12.92 18.77
C ARG A 20 -28.10 -13.85 17.80
N VAL A 21 -28.11 -15.14 18.04
CA VAL A 21 -28.81 -16.10 17.19
C VAL A 21 -30.31 -15.83 17.22
N GLY A 22 -30.90 -15.59 18.41
CA GLY A 22 -32.31 -15.28 18.56
C GLY A 22 -32.75 -14.03 17.81
N SER A 23 -31.88 -13.01 17.69
CA SER A 23 -32.20 -11.80 16.94
C SER A 23 -32.43 -12.03 15.45
N TYR A 24 -31.75 -12.99 14.84
CA TYR A 24 -31.97 -13.35 13.44
C TYR A 24 -33.31 -14.02 13.18
N PHE A 25 -33.84 -14.77 14.14
CA PHE A 25 -35.10 -15.50 14.01
C PHE A 25 -36.30 -14.78 14.65
N SER A 26 -36.10 -13.53 15.12
CA SER A 26 -37.18 -12.71 15.68
C SER A 26 -38.03 -12.09 14.57
N PRO A 27 -39.37 -12.16 14.64
CA PRO A 27 -40.25 -11.75 13.54
C PRO A 27 -40.39 -10.23 13.31
N ARG A 28 -39.64 -9.38 14.03
CA ARG A 28 -39.74 -7.93 13.93
C ARG A 28 -38.80 -7.38 12.86
N ASN A 29 -39.35 -6.85 11.77
CA ASN A 29 -38.69 -6.04 10.72
C ASN A 29 -37.24 -6.42 10.39
N LEU A 30 -37.04 -7.65 9.93
CA LEU A 30 -35.73 -8.08 9.45
C LEU A 30 -35.35 -7.28 8.18
N ALA A 31 -34.13 -6.77 8.14
CA ALA A 31 -33.60 -6.21 6.88
C ALA A 31 -33.69 -7.27 5.76
N PRO A 32 -33.94 -6.88 4.51
CA PRO A 32 -34.16 -7.82 3.40
C PRO A 32 -33.09 -8.91 3.26
N LYS A 33 -31.82 -8.57 3.49
CA LYS A 33 -30.71 -9.55 3.45
C LYS A 33 -30.75 -10.55 4.60
N VAL A 34 -31.13 -10.10 5.81
CA VAL A 34 -31.28 -10.99 6.97
C VAL A 34 -32.43 -11.97 6.72
N ALA A 35 -33.56 -11.48 6.19
CA ALA A 35 -34.68 -12.31 5.83
C ALA A 35 -34.27 -13.37 4.76
N ALA A 36 -33.50 -12.97 3.76
CA ALA A 36 -32.99 -13.87 2.73
C ALA A 36 -31.99 -14.92 3.28
N LEU A 37 -31.16 -14.56 4.28
CA LEU A 37 -30.32 -15.52 4.99
C LEU A 37 -31.18 -16.52 5.76
N VAL A 38 -32.06 -16.02 6.64
CA VAL A 38 -32.90 -16.85 7.52
C VAL A 38 -33.74 -17.87 6.73
N ALA A 39 -34.25 -17.45 5.56
CA ALA A 39 -35.02 -18.34 4.67
C ALA A 39 -34.21 -19.55 4.13
N GLN A 40 -32.87 -19.45 4.14
CA GLN A 40 -31.96 -20.48 3.61
C GLN A 40 -31.28 -21.29 4.74
N VAL A 41 -31.30 -20.80 5.98
CA VAL A 41 -30.63 -21.47 7.10
C VAL A 41 -31.39 -22.73 7.50
N ALA A 42 -30.74 -23.88 7.38
CA ALA A 42 -31.22 -25.15 7.88
C ALA A 42 -30.54 -25.58 9.20
N ARG A 43 -29.35 -25.15 9.45
CA ARG A 43 -28.56 -25.53 10.61
C ARG A 43 -27.67 -24.38 11.15
N VAL A 44 -27.57 -24.28 12.46
CA VAL A 44 -26.65 -23.38 13.14
C VAL A 44 -25.67 -24.21 13.95
N GLU A 45 -24.37 -24.00 13.74
CA GLU A 45 -23.29 -24.54 14.56
C GLU A 45 -22.67 -23.44 15.41
N VAL A 46 -22.23 -23.80 16.61
CA VAL A 46 -21.66 -22.87 17.59
C VAL A 46 -20.35 -23.43 18.09
N THR A 47 -19.31 -22.58 18.09
CA THR A 47 -18.03 -22.86 18.71
C THR A 47 -17.82 -21.87 19.86
N VAL A 48 -17.58 -22.37 21.05
CA VAL A 48 -17.25 -21.54 22.24
C VAL A 48 -15.75 -21.35 22.29
N THR A 49 -15.31 -20.09 22.43
CA THR A 49 -13.90 -19.71 22.54
C THR A 49 -13.59 -19.15 23.92
N ASN A 50 -12.31 -19.16 24.31
CA ASN A 50 -11.86 -18.72 25.63
C ASN A 50 -11.74 -17.18 25.75
N SER A 51 -11.69 -16.48 24.64
CA SER A 51 -11.57 -15.01 24.59
C SER A 51 -12.25 -14.40 23.36
N ALA A 52 -12.56 -13.11 23.48
CA ALA A 52 -13.08 -12.33 22.33
C ALA A 52 -12.08 -12.26 21.16
N THR A 53 -10.78 -12.24 21.47
CA THR A 53 -9.72 -12.25 20.44
C THR A 53 -9.68 -13.57 19.68
N GLU A 54 -9.82 -14.70 20.40
CA GLU A 54 -9.90 -16.02 19.77
C GLU A 54 -11.14 -16.17 18.89
N ALA A 55 -12.29 -15.66 19.35
CA ALA A 55 -13.53 -15.62 18.56
C ALA A 55 -13.33 -14.80 17.25
N LEU A 56 -12.65 -13.67 17.33
CA LEU A 56 -12.37 -12.81 16.18
C LEU A 56 -11.46 -13.49 15.17
N LEU A 57 -10.39 -14.16 15.64
CA LEU A 57 -9.46 -14.90 14.77
C LEU A 57 -10.14 -16.10 14.11
N LEU A 58 -11.00 -16.83 14.85
CA LEU A 58 -11.76 -17.95 14.30
C LEU A 58 -12.74 -17.48 13.23
N GLU A 59 -13.50 -16.41 13.49
CA GLU A 59 -14.39 -15.78 12.50
C GLU A 59 -13.63 -15.41 11.24
N TYR A 60 -12.49 -14.70 11.38
CA TYR A 60 -11.63 -14.33 10.24
C TYR A 60 -11.18 -15.53 9.42
N ASN A 61 -10.67 -16.58 10.06
CA ASN A 61 -10.18 -17.78 9.39
C ASN A 61 -11.29 -18.50 8.63
N LEU A 62 -12.47 -18.64 9.23
CA LEU A 62 -13.62 -19.26 8.58
C LEU A 62 -14.15 -18.45 7.39
N ILE A 63 -14.17 -17.10 7.51
CA ILE A 63 -14.55 -16.23 6.40
C ILE A 63 -13.53 -16.32 5.25
N LYS A 64 -12.23 -16.33 5.57
CA LYS A 64 -11.15 -16.44 4.58
C LYS A 64 -11.19 -17.77 3.82
N GLU A 65 -11.40 -18.88 4.55
CA GLU A 65 -11.43 -20.23 3.98
C GLU A 65 -12.68 -20.48 3.14
N HIS A 66 -13.85 -20.15 3.68
CA HIS A 66 -15.14 -20.56 3.10
C HIS A 66 -15.83 -19.45 2.29
N ARG A 67 -15.43 -18.19 2.43
CA ARG A 67 -16.00 -17.00 1.74
C ARG A 67 -17.53 -16.99 1.75
N PRO A 68 -18.18 -17.03 2.93
CA PRO A 68 -19.63 -17.17 3.04
C PRO A 68 -20.36 -15.98 2.39
N ARG A 69 -21.43 -16.28 1.68
CA ARG A 69 -22.17 -15.31 0.84
C ARG A 69 -22.69 -14.08 1.61
N TYR A 70 -23.03 -14.25 2.87
CA TYR A 70 -23.66 -13.21 3.70
C TYR A 70 -22.67 -12.48 4.61
N ASN A 71 -21.38 -12.78 4.55
CA ASN A 71 -20.34 -12.03 5.24
C ASN A 71 -19.82 -10.86 4.38
N VAL A 72 -19.23 -9.88 5.07
CA VAL A 72 -18.43 -8.85 4.41
C VAL A 72 -17.19 -9.51 3.85
N LEU A 73 -16.97 -9.40 2.54
CA LEU A 73 -15.83 -9.98 1.86
C LEU A 73 -15.09 -8.90 1.10
N LEU A 74 -13.78 -8.81 1.31
CA LEU A 74 -12.90 -8.07 0.41
C LEU A 74 -12.83 -8.82 -0.92
N ARG A 75 -13.36 -8.21 -1.98
CA ARG A 75 -13.32 -8.78 -3.33
C ARG A 75 -11.93 -8.71 -3.96
N ASP A 76 -11.09 -7.79 -3.52
CA ASP A 76 -9.75 -7.55 -4.05
C ASP A 76 -8.72 -8.19 -3.10
N ASP A 77 -8.44 -9.47 -3.31
CA ASP A 77 -7.41 -10.25 -2.61
C ASP A 77 -6.01 -10.09 -3.28
N LYS A 78 -5.86 -9.05 -4.09
CA LYS A 78 -4.59 -8.74 -4.74
C LYS A 78 -3.62 -8.19 -3.70
N SER A 79 -2.42 -8.77 -3.66
CA SER A 79 -1.33 -8.24 -2.84
C SER A 79 -1.09 -6.75 -3.11
N PHE A 80 -0.81 -5.98 -2.06
CA PHE A 80 -0.48 -4.56 -2.20
C PHE A 80 0.72 -4.34 -3.12
N PRO A 81 0.72 -3.28 -3.91
CA PRO A 81 1.89 -2.93 -4.71
C PRO A 81 2.98 -2.31 -3.84
N TYR A 82 4.23 -2.58 -4.20
CA TYR A 82 5.46 -2.07 -3.59
C TYR A 82 6.34 -1.44 -4.64
N ILE A 83 7.27 -0.59 -4.20
CA ILE A 83 8.45 -0.24 -4.97
C ILE A 83 9.56 -1.20 -4.55
N LEU A 84 10.15 -1.88 -5.53
CA LEU A 84 11.29 -2.78 -5.33
C LEU A 84 12.56 -2.13 -5.88
N LEU A 85 13.59 -2.01 -5.04
CA LEU A 85 14.96 -1.73 -5.44
C LEU A 85 15.73 -3.05 -5.56
N ARG A 86 16.11 -3.43 -6.78
CA ARG A 86 17.00 -4.57 -7.01
C ARG A 86 18.46 -4.17 -6.83
N THR A 87 19.17 -4.85 -5.92
CA THR A 87 20.55 -4.54 -5.54
C THR A 87 21.60 -5.41 -6.21
N ASN A 88 21.19 -6.33 -7.07
CA ASN A 88 22.07 -7.30 -7.76
C ASN A 88 22.73 -6.75 -9.03
N HIS A 89 22.77 -5.44 -9.23
CA HIS A 89 23.39 -4.78 -10.37
C HIS A 89 24.17 -3.55 -9.90
N ASP A 90 25.31 -3.24 -10.53
CA ASP A 90 26.14 -2.07 -10.20
C ASP A 90 25.39 -0.74 -10.31
N PHE A 91 24.44 -0.70 -11.23
CA PHE A 91 23.52 0.41 -11.41
C PHE A 91 22.09 -0.07 -11.16
N PRO A 92 21.65 -0.16 -9.88
CA PRO A 92 20.33 -0.66 -9.54
C PRO A 92 19.22 0.25 -10.04
N ARG A 93 17.98 -0.28 -10.09
CA ARG A 93 16.79 0.46 -10.50
C ARG A 93 15.62 0.18 -9.60
N PHE A 94 14.71 1.15 -9.50
CA PHE A 94 13.43 0.99 -8.86
C PHE A 94 12.38 0.47 -9.85
N LEU A 95 11.49 -0.39 -9.38
CA LEU A 95 10.41 -0.94 -10.19
C LEU A 95 9.14 -1.17 -9.34
N SER A 96 7.99 -1.11 -10.00
CA SER A 96 6.74 -1.54 -9.40
C SER A 96 6.76 -3.06 -9.23
N TYR A 97 6.36 -3.53 -8.05
CA TYR A 97 6.30 -4.94 -7.72
C TYR A 97 4.98 -5.28 -7.01
N ARG A 98 4.46 -6.44 -7.32
CA ARG A 98 3.29 -7.00 -6.65
C ARG A 98 3.51 -8.51 -6.48
N GLY A 99 3.29 -9.01 -5.28
CA GLY A 99 3.49 -10.42 -4.93
C GLY A 99 4.30 -10.60 -3.64
N PRO A 100 4.63 -11.83 -3.26
CA PRO A 100 5.36 -12.13 -2.04
C PRO A 100 6.77 -11.54 -2.07
N ARG A 101 7.22 -11.00 -0.93
CA ARG A 101 8.56 -10.40 -0.82
C ARG A 101 9.63 -11.48 -0.87
N ARG A 102 10.65 -11.25 -1.68
CA ARG A 102 11.82 -12.11 -1.79
C ARG A 102 13.03 -11.42 -1.15
N ARG A 103 14.07 -12.20 -0.81
CA ARG A 103 15.28 -11.68 -0.16
C ARG A 103 16.25 -10.92 -1.10
N ASP A 104 15.94 -10.82 -2.38
CA ASP A 104 16.82 -10.29 -3.44
C ASP A 104 16.67 -8.79 -3.71
N GLY A 105 16.10 -8.02 -2.77
CA GLY A 105 15.95 -6.58 -2.92
C GLY A 105 15.31 -5.90 -1.71
N ARG A 106 15.24 -4.57 -1.76
CA ARG A 106 14.57 -3.74 -0.75
C ARG A 106 13.19 -3.34 -1.25
N TYR A 107 12.18 -3.49 -0.38
CA TYR A 107 10.79 -3.18 -0.68
C TYR A 107 10.36 -1.95 0.11
N PHE A 108 9.67 -1.02 -0.57
CA PHE A 108 9.12 0.19 0.04
C PHE A 108 7.60 0.20 -0.18
N GLY A 109 6.84 0.52 0.84
CA GLY A 109 5.38 0.46 0.86
C GLY A 109 4.89 -0.34 2.08
N PRO A 110 3.66 -0.88 2.09
CA PRO A 110 2.75 -1.02 0.93
C PRO A 110 2.19 0.31 0.43
N PHE A 111 1.94 0.39 -0.88
CA PHE A 111 1.21 1.50 -1.48
C PHE A 111 -0.27 1.14 -1.65
N PRO A 112 -1.19 2.12 -1.58
CA PRO A 112 -2.62 1.84 -1.67
C PRO A 112 -3.05 1.33 -3.05
N ASN A 113 -2.37 1.76 -4.11
CA ASN A 113 -2.69 1.37 -5.49
C ASN A 113 -1.47 1.51 -6.42
N ALA A 114 -1.58 0.98 -7.65
CA ALA A 114 -0.51 1.02 -8.64
C ALA A 114 -0.24 2.44 -9.18
N SER A 115 -1.23 3.33 -9.18
CA SER A 115 -1.04 4.71 -9.61
C SER A 115 -0.07 5.43 -8.69
N SER A 116 -0.26 5.32 -7.38
CA SER A 116 0.64 5.91 -6.37
C SER A 116 2.08 5.40 -6.50
N VAL A 117 2.27 4.10 -6.82
CA VAL A 117 3.61 3.56 -7.12
C VAL A 117 4.21 4.21 -8.36
N ASN A 118 3.44 4.32 -9.44
CA ASN A 118 3.93 4.89 -10.69
C ASN A 118 4.26 6.39 -10.56
N GLU A 119 3.44 7.13 -9.82
CA GLU A 119 3.69 8.54 -9.49
C GLU A 119 4.98 8.70 -8.71
N MET A 120 5.19 7.90 -7.66
CA MET A 120 6.42 7.92 -6.87
C MET A 120 7.65 7.53 -7.70
N LEU A 121 7.55 6.51 -8.55
CA LEU A 121 8.64 6.13 -9.47
C LEU A 121 8.97 7.25 -10.46
N ALA A 122 7.95 7.96 -10.97
CA ALA A 122 8.15 9.10 -11.84
C ALA A 122 8.85 10.28 -11.11
N GLN A 123 8.50 10.53 -9.84
CA GLN A 123 9.15 11.52 -9.00
C GLN A 123 10.62 11.16 -8.74
N ILE A 124 10.91 9.92 -8.34
CA ILE A 124 12.28 9.42 -8.14
C ILE A 124 13.12 9.59 -9.41
N GLN A 125 12.56 9.22 -10.56
CA GLN A 125 13.25 9.35 -11.84
C GLN A 125 13.50 10.82 -12.21
N LYS A 126 12.55 11.72 -11.93
CA LYS A 126 12.70 13.16 -12.19
C LYS A 126 13.77 13.80 -11.28
N LEU A 127 13.78 13.43 -10.00
CA LEU A 127 14.67 14.00 -9.00
C LEU A 127 16.11 13.49 -9.09
N PHE A 128 16.27 12.17 -9.18
CA PHE A 128 17.57 11.51 -9.03
C PHE A 128 18.10 10.92 -10.34
N GLN A 129 17.36 11.05 -11.45
CA GLN A 129 17.73 10.61 -12.80
C GLN A 129 18.19 9.13 -12.85
N ILE A 130 17.58 8.29 -12.01
CA ILE A 130 17.89 6.86 -11.91
C ILE A 130 17.28 6.13 -13.10
N ARG A 131 18.04 5.20 -13.69
CA ARG A 131 17.58 4.41 -14.83
C ARG A 131 16.32 3.61 -14.51
N ASN A 132 15.43 3.47 -15.49
CA ASN A 132 14.23 2.62 -15.44
C ASN A 132 14.28 1.44 -16.41
N CYS A 133 15.28 1.39 -17.29
CA CYS A 133 15.40 0.36 -18.32
C CYS A 133 15.71 -1.03 -17.76
N ARG A 134 15.31 -2.07 -18.50
CA ARG A 134 15.63 -3.48 -18.17
C ARG A 134 17.13 -3.74 -18.34
N ASP A 135 17.67 -4.71 -17.62
CA ASP A 135 19.10 -4.99 -17.65
C ASP A 135 19.60 -5.48 -19.03
N SER A 136 18.77 -6.22 -19.77
CA SER A 136 19.07 -6.60 -21.15
C SER A 136 19.21 -5.38 -22.08
N PHE A 137 18.33 -4.38 -21.90
CA PHE A 137 18.40 -3.14 -22.66
C PHE A 137 19.60 -2.29 -22.24
N PHE A 138 19.93 -2.26 -20.95
CA PHE A 138 21.11 -1.59 -20.43
C PHE A 138 22.40 -2.14 -21.06
N ALA A 139 22.56 -3.46 -21.06
CA ALA A 139 23.75 -4.13 -21.56
C ALA A 139 23.96 -4.00 -23.08
N SER A 140 22.89 -3.74 -23.85
CA SER A 140 22.96 -3.64 -25.31
C SER A 140 23.21 -2.21 -25.83
N ARG A 141 23.39 -1.22 -24.93
CA ARG A 141 23.49 0.19 -25.34
C ARG A 141 24.92 0.59 -25.68
N SER A 142 25.05 1.27 -26.85
CA SER A 142 26.27 1.95 -27.30
C SER A 142 26.15 3.48 -27.32
N ARG A 143 24.92 4.01 -27.12
CA ARG A 143 24.64 5.45 -27.07
C ARG A 143 23.54 5.76 -26.07
N PRO A 144 23.49 6.99 -25.52
CA PRO A 144 22.42 7.42 -24.62
C PRO A 144 21.04 7.27 -25.25
N CYS A 145 20.03 6.94 -24.45
CA CYS A 145 18.65 6.85 -24.92
C CYS A 145 17.90 8.16 -24.66
N LEU A 146 16.64 8.23 -25.12
CA LEU A 146 15.78 9.38 -24.92
C LEU A 146 15.66 9.81 -23.45
N GLN A 147 15.70 8.87 -22.49
CA GLN A 147 15.62 9.21 -21.07
C GLN A 147 16.77 10.11 -20.59
N TYR A 148 17.95 9.95 -21.15
CA TYR A 148 19.07 10.87 -20.92
C TYR A 148 18.82 12.24 -21.54
N GLN A 149 18.36 12.28 -22.78
CA GLN A 149 18.11 13.54 -23.51
C GLN A 149 17.05 14.42 -22.82
N ILE A 150 16.04 13.80 -22.18
CA ILE A 150 14.99 14.52 -21.45
C ILE A 150 15.31 14.69 -19.94
N GLY A 151 16.57 14.48 -19.52
CA GLY A 151 16.99 14.68 -18.12
C GLY A 151 16.38 13.72 -17.12
N ARG A 152 16.01 12.50 -17.56
CA ARG A 152 15.38 11.47 -16.69
C ARG A 152 16.30 10.31 -16.33
N CYS A 153 17.56 10.32 -16.83
CA CYS A 153 18.54 9.27 -16.59
C CYS A 153 19.94 9.83 -16.80
N THR A 154 20.88 9.48 -15.97
CA THR A 154 22.30 9.86 -16.06
C THR A 154 23.12 9.05 -17.07
N ALA A 155 22.45 8.16 -17.85
CA ALA A 155 23.06 7.27 -18.85
C ALA A 155 24.22 6.40 -18.35
N PRO A 156 24.08 5.67 -17.24
CA PRO A 156 25.14 4.79 -16.74
C PRO A 156 25.50 3.66 -17.72
N CYS A 157 24.61 3.31 -18.64
CA CYS A 157 24.84 2.27 -19.65
C CYS A 157 25.95 2.62 -20.68
N VAL A 158 26.33 3.89 -20.77
CA VAL A 158 27.41 4.40 -21.65
C VAL A 158 28.51 5.13 -20.87
N GLY A 159 28.52 4.96 -19.53
CA GLY A 159 29.59 5.49 -18.68
C GLY A 159 29.56 6.99 -18.43
N TYR A 160 28.41 7.66 -18.57
CA TYR A 160 28.30 9.11 -18.32
C TYR A 160 28.20 9.49 -16.84
N ILE A 161 28.08 8.51 -15.95
CA ILE A 161 28.13 8.67 -14.51
C ILE A 161 28.99 7.57 -13.90
N SER A 162 29.75 7.90 -12.84
CA SER A 162 30.49 6.93 -12.06
C SER A 162 29.55 6.02 -11.25
N ARG A 163 30.05 4.84 -10.84
CA ARG A 163 29.30 3.92 -9.98
C ARG A 163 29.03 4.57 -8.60
N GLU A 164 29.99 5.31 -8.10
CA GLU A 164 29.94 5.99 -6.80
C GLU A 164 28.91 7.11 -6.80
N ASP A 165 28.90 7.95 -7.85
CA ASP A 165 27.91 9.01 -7.99
C ASP A 165 26.49 8.47 -8.13
N TYR A 166 26.34 7.44 -8.97
CA TYR A 166 25.04 6.77 -9.14
C TYR A 166 24.54 6.13 -7.83
N ALA A 167 25.44 5.51 -7.05
CA ALA A 167 25.09 4.94 -5.75
C ALA A 167 24.63 6.02 -4.76
N ARG A 168 25.21 7.22 -4.81
CA ARG A 168 24.75 8.39 -4.00
C ARG A 168 23.33 8.82 -4.38
N ASP A 169 23.04 8.87 -5.67
CA ASP A 169 21.69 9.21 -6.14
C ASP A 169 20.67 8.15 -5.75
N VAL A 170 21.03 6.86 -5.81
CA VAL A 170 20.20 5.76 -5.31
C VAL A 170 19.97 5.85 -3.80
N ALA A 171 21.00 6.18 -3.02
CA ALA A 171 20.89 6.35 -1.57
C ALA A 171 19.96 7.53 -1.21
N ALA A 172 20.02 8.63 -1.95
CA ALA A 172 19.12 9.76 -1.80
C ALA A 172 17.68 9.37 -2.13
N ALA A 173 17.44 8.61 -3.20
CA ALA A 173 16.12 8.10 -3.54
C ALA A 173 15.56 7.14 -2.47
N VAL A 174 16.40 6.29 -1.90
CA VAL A 174 16.04 5.43 -0.75
C VAL A 174 15.65 6.28 0.46
N GLY A 175 16.44 7.28 0.81
CA GLY A 175 16.13 8.21 1.90
C GLY A 175 14.80 8.93 1.68
N LEU A 176 14.49 9.31 0.42
CA LEU A 176 13.20 9.88 0.08
C LEU A 176 12.07 8.88 0.39
N LEU A 177 12.18 7.62 -0.02
CA LEU A 177 11.18 6.59 0.24
C LEU A 177 11.02 6.25 1.73
N GLU A 178 12.06 6.46 2.53
CA GLU A 178 12.07 6.26 3.99
C GLU A 178 11.63 7.49 4.79
N GLY A 179 11.17 8.57 4.13
CA GLY A 179 10.70 9.77 4.81
C GLY A 179 11.81 10.75 5.25
N ARG A 180 13.08 10.47 4.95
CA ARG A 180 14.26 11.31 5.36
C ARG A 180 14.46 12.51 4.42
N GLY A 181 13.38 13.20 4.05
CA GLY A 181 13.42 14.30 3.09
C GLY A 181 14.30 15.49 3.52
N ASN A 182 14.32 15.82 4.81
CA ASN A 182 15.12 16.92 5.34
C ASN A 182 16.64 16.64 5.25
N GLU A 183 17.07 15.38 5.49
CA GLU A 183 18.47 14.99 5.35
C GLU A 183 18.94 15.09 3.89
N ILE A 184 18.05 14.71 2.95
CA ILE A 184 18.33 14.80 1.52
C ILE A 184 18.43 16.26 1.09
N GLU A 185 17.55 17.12 1.57
CA GLU A 185 17.58 18.55 1.29
C GLU A 185 18.92 19.18 1.73
N GLN A 186 19.35 18.88 2.95
CA GLN A 186 20.64 19.33 3.48
C GLN A 186 21.82 18.80 2.66
N SER A 187 21.81 17.53 2.29
CA SER A 187 22.85 16.92 1.47
C SER A 187 22.93 17.53 0.07
N LEU A 188 21.79 17.78 -0.56
CA LEU A 188 21.74 18.43 -1.87
C LEU A 188 22.20 19.89 -1.79
N ALA A 189 21.83 20.61 -0.73
CA ALA A 189 22.30 21.98 -0.52
C ALA A 189 23.82 22.06 -0.38
N ALA A 190 24.42 21.17 0.42
CA ALA A 190 25.88 21.11 0.57
C ALA A 190 26.59 20.80 -0.78
N ARG A 191 26.08 19.83 -1.55
CA ARG A 191 26.61 19.48 -2.88
C ARG A 191 26.48 20.64 -3.88
N MET A 192 25.42 21.43 -3.79
CA MET A 192 25.23 22.61 -4.63
C MET A 192 26.27 23.66 -4.32
N GLU A 193 26.56 23.91 -3.03
CA GLU A 193 27.63 24.86 -2.58
C GLU A 193 29.01 24.38 -3.00
N GLU A 194 29.32 23.09 -2.85
CA GLU A 194 30.60 22.51 -3.33
C GLU A 194 30.78 22.72 -4.83
N ALA A 195 29.74 22.45 -5.64
CA ALA A 195 29.81 22.67 -7.08
C ALA A 195 29.96 24.13 -7.45
N ALA A 196 29.28 25.03 -6.75
CA ALA A 196 29.43 26.47 -6.94
C ALA A 196 30.84 26.98 -6.56
N THR A 197 31.42 26.49 -5.46
CA THR A 197 32.78 26.80 -5.03
C THR A 197 33.81 26.27 -6.03
N ALA A 198 33.57 25.13 -6.65
CA ALA A 198 34.40 24.57 -7.71
C ALA A 198 34.18 25.27 -9.07
N LEU A 199 33.33 26.30 -9.14
CA LEU A 199 32.94 27.04 -10.35
C LEU A 199 32.23 26.16 -11.41
N ASP A 200 31.69 24.98 -11.01
CA ASP A 200 30.87 24.12 -11.83
C ASP A 200 29.40 24.55 -11.75
N PHE A 201 29.10 25.67 -12.39
CA PHE A 201 27.79 26.32 -12.33
C PHE A 201 26.70 25.48 -13.00
N GLU A 202 27.02 24.66 -14.00
CA GLU A 202 26.05 23.76 -14.64
C GLU A 202 25.58 22.68 -13.67
N LYS A 203 26.52 22.05 -12.97
CA LYS A 203 26.22 21.08 -11.92
C LYS A 203 25.45 21.68 -10.76
N ALA A 204 25.85 22.88 -10.30
CA ALA A 204 25.15 23.62 -9.26
C ALA A 204 23.69 23.93 -9.67
N ALA A 205 23.46 24.33 -10.91
CA ALA A 205 22.12 24.59 -11.42
C ALA A 205 21.24 23.33 -11.46
N VAL A 206 21.77 22.19 -11.87
CA VAL A 206 21.05 20.91 -11.85
C VAL A 206 20.64 20.54 -10.42
N ILE A 207 21.54 20.69 -9.44
CA ILE A 207 21.24 20.36 -8.04
C ILE A 207 20.23 21.36 -7.44
N ARG A 208 20.31 22.65 -7.80
CA ARG A 208 19.30 23.64 -7.41
C ARG A 208 17.91 23.24 -7.89
N ASP A 209 17.81 22.81 -9.14
CA ASP A 209 16.51 22.38 -9.72
C ASP A 209 16.00 21.10 -9.09
N GLN A 210 16.89 20.18 -8.67
CA GLN A 210 16.54 19.02 -7.85
C GLN A 210 16.00 19.44 -6.47
N LEU A 211 16.64 20.40 -5.80
CA LEU A 211 16.17 20.95 -4.52
C LEU A 211 14.78 21.59 -4.63
N ALA A 212 14.55 22.40 -5.66
CA ALA A 212 13.26 23.02 -5.89
C ALA A 212 12.16 21.94 -6.08
N ALA A 213 12.44 20.94 -6.92
CA ALA A 213 11.49 19.84 -7.18
C ALA A 213 11.26 18.96 -5.92
N LEU A 214 12.28 18.77 -5.06
CA LEU A 214 12.12 18.07 -3.78
C LEU A 214 11.20 18.84 -2.83
N ARG A 215 11.39 20.15 -2.72
CA ARG A 215 10.54 21.04 -1.90
C ARG A 215 9.09 21.05 -2.38
N ASP A 216 8.87 21.08 -3.69
CA ASP A 216 7.52 21.02 -4.26
C ASP A 216 6.81 19.69 -3.90
N ILE A 217 7.54 18.57 -3.96
CA ILE A 217 6.99 17.27 -3.55
C ILE A 217 6.66 17.25 -2.06
N GLN A 218 7.55 17.80 -1.21
CA GLN A 218 7.31 17.88 0.23
C GLN A 218 6.12 18.79 0.55
N ALA A 219 5.99 19.93 -0.13
CA ALA A 219 4.87 20.87 0.07
C ALA A 219 3.52 20.26 -0.32
N GLN A 220 3.47 19.46 -1.38
CA GLN A 220 2.25 18.75 -1.79
C GLN A 220 1.84 17.61 -0.83
N GLN A 221 2.78 17.14 -0.01
CA GLN A 221 2.56 16.01 0.91
C GLN A 221 2.14 16.46 2.32
N VAL A 222 1.92 17.75 2.55
CA VAL A 222 1.56 18.30 3.86
C VAL A 222 0.13 17.91 4.25
N VAL A 223 -0.03 16.66 4.69
CA VAL A 223 -0.94 16.33 5.78
C VAL A 223 -0.05 16.14 7.00
N THR A 224 0.20 17.22 7.68
CA THR A 224 1.18 17.30 8.75
C THR A 224 0.61 16.74 10.03
N SER A 225 0.91 15.49 10.35
CA SER A 225 1.21 15.22 11.75
C SER A 225 2.73 15.39 11.88
N GLY A 226 3.19 16.26 12.75
CA GLY A 226 4.64 16.48 13.00
C GLY A 226 5.34 15.28 13.67
N SER A 227 5.00 14.07 13.25
CA SER A 227 5.57 12.83 13.74
C SER A 227 5.93 11.93 12.56
N ASP A 228 7.14 11.38 12.57
CA ASP A 228 7.63 10.37 11.63
C ASP A 228 6.92 9.00 11.79
N ARG A 229 5.70 8.99 12.29
CA ARG A 229 4.97 7.75 12.57
C ARG A 229 4.27 7.23 11.32
N ASP A 230 4.24 5.92 11.22
CA ASP A 230 3.40 5.21 10.26
C ASP A 230 1.97 5.17 10.80
N VAL A 231 1.03 5.65 9.99
CA VAL A 231 -0.40 5.72 10.35
C VAL A 231 -1.25 5.30 9.17
N ASP A 232 -2.24 4.46 9.43
CA ASP A 232 -3.29 4.12 8.47
C ASP A 232 -4.61 4.74 8.95
N VAL A 233 -5.25 5.52 8.09
CA VAL A 233 -6.53 6.16 8.38
C VAL A 233 -7.60 5.47 7.55
N PHE A 234 -8.63 4.94 8.21
CA PHE A 234 -9.76 4.32 7.55
C PHE A 234 -11.04 5.11 7.79
N ALA A 235 -11.82 5.28 6.73
CA ALA A 235 -13.16 5.84 6.79
C ALA A 235 -14.13 4.87 6.10
N LEU A 236 -15.23 4.56 6.78
CA LEU A 236 -16.32 3.78 6.22
C LEU A 236 -17.54 4.68 6.04
N VAL A 237 -18.13 4.63 4.86
CA VAL A 237 -19.33 5.38 4.49
C VAL A 237 -20.29 4.43 3.76
N GLY A 238 -21.57 4.62 3.98
CA GLY A 238 -22.63 3.86 3.28
C GLY A 238 -23.69 3.33 4.23
N GLU A 239 -24.60 2.55 3.66
CA GLU A 239 -25.69 1.86 4.36
C GLU A 239 -25.39 0.35 4.46
N PRO A 240 -26.13 -0.41 5.29
CA PRO A 240 -25.90 -1.86 5.47
C PRO A 240 -25.97 -2.68 4.19
N THR A 241 -26.49 -2.11 3.10
CA THR A 241 -26.56 -2.79 1.79
C THR A 241 -25.33 -2.53 0.93
N GLU A 242 -24.62 -1.41 1.14
CA GLU A 242 -23.48 -1.01 0.32
C GLU A 242 -22.54 -0.10 1.11
N PHE A 243 -21.34 -0.58 1.39
CA PHE A 243 -20.29 0.17 2.06
C PHE A 243 -19.15 0.53 1.10
N ALA A 244 -18.60 1.73 1.29
CA ALA A 244 -17.32 2.14 0.76
C ALA A 244 -16.35 2.33 1.92
N VAL A 245 -15.17 1.70 1.85
CA VAL A 245 -14.09 1.88 2.83
C VAL A 245 -12.93 2.55 2.13
N SER A 246 -12.55 3.72 2.62
CA SER A 246 -11.40 4.47 2.15
C SER A 246 -10.24 4.26 3.12
N ALA A 247 -9.06 3.88 2.61
CA ALA A 247 -7.84 3.69 3.36
C ALA A 247 -6.78 4.69 2.87
N MET A 248 -6.32 5.58 3.74
CA MET A 248 -5.20 6.49 3.51
C MET A 248 -3.98 5.98 4.27
N LEU A 249 -2.87 5.78 3.58
CA LEU A 249 -1.64 5.24 4.14
C LEU A 249 -0.59 6.33 4.30
N ILE A 250 -0.10 6.51 5.52
CA ILE A 250 0.96 7.46 5.87
C ILE A 250 2.17 6.64 6.34
N ARG A 251 3.35 6.87 5.78
CA ARG A 251 4.61 6.22 6.15
C ARG A 251 5.70 7.27 6.27
N GLY A 252 6.41 7.27 7.43
CA GLY A 252 7.40 8.28 7.74
C GLY A 252 6.83 9.72 7.64
N GLY A 253 5.61 9.94 8.14
CA GLY A 253 4.90 11.23 8.04
C GLY A 253 4.40 11.60 6.64
N ARG A 254 4.54 10.73 5.63
CA ARG A 254 4.20 11.01 4.22
C ARG A 254 2.96 10.24 3.80
N ASN A 255 2.03 10.92 3.16
CA ASN A 255 0.86 10.30 2.54
C ASN A 255 1.28 9.54 1.27
N LEU A 256 1.17 8.20 1.29
CA LEU A 256 1.42 7.33 0.13
C LEU A 256 0.23 7.26 -0.83
N GLY A 257 -0.88 7.90 -0.48
CA GLY A 257 -2.11 7.93 -1.26
C GLY A 257 -3.29 7.28 -0.55
N THR A 258 -4.42 7.28 -1.24
CA THR A 258 -5.69 6.75 -0.73
C THR A 258 -6.22 5.69 -1.68
N SER A 259 -6.78 4.61 -1.15
CA SER A 259 -7.54 3.63 -1.91
C SER A 259 -8.95 3.51 -1.37
N THR A 260 -9.93 3.35 -2.26
CA THR A 260 -11.31 3.07 -1.87
C THR A 260 -11.68 1.67 -2.32
N SER A 261 -12.21 0.89 -1.40
CA SER A 261 -12.68 -0.47 -1.62
C SER A 261 -14.19 -0.52 -1.39
N PHE A 262 -14.87 -1.35 -2.18
CA PHE A 262 -16.29 -1.62 -2.06
C PHE A 262 -16.47 -3.09 -1.63
N PRO A 263 -16.33 -3.39 -0.32
CA PRO A 263 -16.54 -4.76 0.15
C PRO A 263 -17.97 -5.19 -0.15
N SER A 264 -18.15 -6.48 -0.42
CA SER A 264 -19.52 -7.00 -0.55
C SER A 264 -20.22 -6.77 0.78
N ALA A 265 -21.28 -5.98 0.75
CA ALA A 265 -22.05 -5.70 1.95
C ALA A 265 -22.68 -7.02 2.46
N GLY A 266 -22.21 -7.47 3.61
CA GLY A 266 -22.77 -8.57 4.37
C GLY A 266 -24.03 -8.15 5.13
N LEU A 267 -24.31 -8.83 6.23
CA LEU A 267 -25.37 -8.49 7.19
C LEU A 267 -24.84 -7.66 8.38
N ALA A 268 -23.63 -7.12 8.25
CA ALA A 268 -22.93 -6.46 9.34
C ALA A 268 -23.41 -5.01 9.50
N GLU A 269 -23.55 -4.56 10.74
CA GLU A 269 -23.64 -3.15 11.08
C GLU A 269 -22.32 -2.45 10.72
N PRO A 270 -22.29 -1.11 10.54
CA PRO A 270 -21.10 -0.38 10.10
C PRO A 270 -19.83 -0.68 10.92
N GLU A 271 -19.95 -0.81 12.23
CA GLU A 271 -18.83 -1.11 13.13
C GLU A 271 -18.30 -2.55 12.92
N GLU A 272 -19.18 -3.51 12.77
CA GLU A 272 -18.83 -4.91 12.48
C GLU A 272 -18.24 -5.02 11.06
N ALA A 273 -18.76 -4.27 10.09
CA ALA A 273 -18.26 -4.22 8.73
C ALA A 273 -16.84 -3.67 8.67
N LEU A 274 -16.56 -2.56 9.38
CA LEU A 274 -15.24 -1.98 9.46
C LEU A 274 -14.25 -2.93 10.16
N SER A 275 -14.65 -3.54 11.27
CA SER A 275 -13.83 -4.51 12.00
C SER A 275 -13.46 -5.71 11.10
N SER A 276 -14.43 -6.28 10.40
CA SER A 276 -14.21 -7.39 9.48
C SER A 276 -13.32 -6.98 8.29
N PHE A 277 -13.51 -5.76 7.77
CA PHE A 277 -12.66 -5.19 6.73
C PHE A 277 -11.21 -5.07 7.20
N LEU A 278 -10.96 -4.47 8.36
CA LEU A 278 -9.62 -4.27 8.91
C LEU A 278 -8.87 -5.58 9.10
N MET A 279 -9.55 -6.62 9.61
CA MET A 279 -8.96 -7.95 9.77
C MET A 279 -8.53 -8.56 8.43
N GLN A 280 -9.37 -8.44 7.40
CA GLN A 280 -9.05 -8.94 6.06
C GLN A 280 -7.97 -8.11 5.39
N TYR A 281 -7.99 -6.78 5.58
CA TYR A 281 -7.02 -5.85 5.04
C TYR A 281 -5.62 -6.14 5.57
N TYR A 282 -5.46 -6.20 6.90
CA TYR A 282 -4.15 -6.48 7.51
C TYR A 282 -3.75 -7.95 7.39
N GLY A 283 -4.68 -8.87 7.32
CA GLY A 283 -4.39 -10.28 7.06
C GLY A 283 -3.91 -10.58 5.64
N ALA A 284 -4.10 -9.65 4.69
CA ALA A 284 -3.55 -9.69 3.34
C ALA A 284 -2.15 -9.03 3.24
N ILE A 285 -1.75 -8.26 4.27
CA ILE A 285 -0.41 -7.65 4.37
C ILE A 285 0.48 -8.67 5.07
N GLU A 286 1.53 -9.17 4.39
CA GLU A 286 2.52 -10.03 5.04
C GLU A 286 3.20 -9.23 6.17
N PRO A 287 3.35 -9.80 7.38
CA PRO A 287 4.09 -9.14 8.44
C PRO A 287 5.54 -8.89 7.99
N THR A 288 6.02 -7.70 8.34
CA THR A 288 7.41 -7.27 8.06
C THR A 288 8.42 -8.00 8.91
#